data_7cec6a5d2cd980c76729ddae19ed22ac
#
_entry.id   7cec6a5d2cd980c76729ddae19ed22ac
#
_cell.length_a   1.000
_cell.length_b   1.000
_cell.length_c   1.000
_cell.angle_alpha   90.00
_cell.angle_beta   90.00
_cell.angle_gamma   90.00
#
_symmetry.space_group_name_H-M   'P 1'
#
loop_
_entity.id
_entity.type
_entity.pdbx_description
1 polymer ?
#
loop_
_entity_poly.entity_id
_entity_poly.type
_entity_poly.pdbx_seq_one_letter_code
_entity_poly.pdbx_strand_id
1 'polypeptide(L)'
;MIQQVKPSLDPPANGGANASIDASPLLSVRNIEVVYDEVILVLRGLSLDVPRGAVVALLGANGAGKSTTLKAISGLLKTENGEVTRGEIVFDGERIDGGDPVRTVRRGISQVMEGRRIIADLTALENLRLGAFTRRDKEVARDIEMVFAYFPRLKER
;
A
#
# COMPACT_ATOMS: atom_id res chain seq x y z
N MET A 1 23.80 -13.47 -22.57
CA MET A 1 22.70 -14.45 -22.57
C MET A 1 22.24 -14.57 -21.13
N ILE A 2 21.19 -13.80 -20.77
CA ILE A 2 20.66 -13.74 -19.40
C ILE A 2 19.44 -14.65 -19.35
N GLN A 3 19.55 -15.74 -18.62
CA GLN A 3 18.47 -16.68 -18.40
C GLN A 3 17.48 -16.11 -17.37
N GLN A 4 16.25 -15.86 -17.79
CA GLN A 4 15.15 -15.49 -16.90
C GLN A 4 14.72 -16.73 -16.11
N VAL A 5 14.92 -16.70 -14.80
CA VAL A 5 14.30 -17.65 -13.88
C VAL A 5 12.91 -17.12 -13.55
N LYS A 6 11.88 -17.76 -14.08
CA LYS A 6 10.49 -17.57 -13.65
C LYS A 6 10.32 -18.24 -12.29
N PRO A 7 9.83 -17.57 -11.24
CA PRO A 7 9.33 -18.27 -10.08
C PRO A 7 7.98 -18.90 -10.45
N SER A 8 7.86 -20.22 -10.32
CA SER A 8 6.59 -20.92 -10.40
C SER A 8 5.80 -20.64 -9.11
N LEU A 9 4.81 -19.79 -9.20
CA LEU A 9 3.76 -19.65 -8.20
C LEU A 9 2.63 -20.61 -8.61
N ASP A 10 2.70 -21.85 -8.15
CA ASP A 10 1.56 -22.76 -8.22
C ASP A 10 0.53 -22.30 -7.17
N PRO A 11 -0.72 -22.01 -7.56
CA PRO A 11 -1.77 -21.70 -6.61
C PRO A 11 -2.11 -22.95 -5.79
N PRO A 12 -2.47 -22.81 -4.50
CA PRO A 12 -2.91 -23.94 -3.69
C PRO A 12 -4.17 -24.57 -4.29
N ALA A 13 -4.21 -25.91 -4.31
CA ALA A 13 -5.30 -26.70 -4.85
C ALA A 13 -6.65 -26.31 -4.23
N ASN A 14 -7.58 -25.97 -5.10
CA ASN A 14 -8.94 -25.56 -4.78
C ASN A 14 -9.75 -26.78 -4.30
N GLY A 15 -9.98 -26.86 -2.97
CA GLY A 15 -11.06 -27.65 -2.38
C GLY A 15 -12.34 -26.81 -2.41
N GLY A 16 -13.34 -27.28 -3.15
CA GLY A 16 -14.57 -26.56 -3.39
C GLY A 16 -15.34 -26.21 -2.12
N ALA A 17 -15.62 -24.94 -1.96
CA ALA A 17 -16.79 -24.44 -1.24
C ALA A 17 -17.29 -23.24 -2.06
N ASN A 18 -18.53 -23.32 -2.54
CA ASN A 18 -19.29 -22.22 -3.11
C ASN A 18 -19.51 -21.17 -2.00
N ALA A 19 -18.47 -20.39 -1.69
CA ALA A 19 -18.64 -19.11 -1.04
C ALA A 19 -18.94 -18.12 -2.17
N SER A 20 -20.10 -17.50 -2.17
CA SER A 20 -20.41 -16.32 -2.95
C SER A 20 -19.25 -15.35 -2.75
N ILE A 21 -18.39 -15.21 -3.77
CA ILE A 21 -17.31 -14.23 -3.77
C ILE A 21 -18.04 -12.90 -3.69
N ASP A 22 -17.93 -12.23 -2.57
CA ASP A 22 -18.40 -10.87 -2.40
C ASP A 22 -17.74 -10.05 -3.53
N ALA A 23 -18.55 -9.66 -4.52
CA ALA A 23 -18.08 -9.05 -5.76
C ALA A 23 -17.53 -7.63 -5.53
N SER A 24 -17.50 -7.17 -4.28
CA SER A 24 -17.00 -5.86 -3.90
C SER A 24 -15.47 -5.81 -3.95
N PRO A 25 -14.87 -4.75 -4.52
CA PRO A 25 -13.44 -4.59 -4.54
C PRO A 25 -12.89 -4.43 -3.11
N LEU A 26 -11.64 -4.88 -2.87
CA LEU A 26 -10.95 -4.66 -1.60
C LEU A 26 -10.76 -3.17 -1.32
N LEU A 27 -10.38 -2.40 -2.35
CA LEU A 27 -10.27 -0.95 -2.31
C LEU A 27 -11.11 -0.36 -3.43
N SER A 28 -11.93 0.61 -3.10
CA SER A 28 -12.73 1.38 -4.03
C SER A 28 -12.49 2.86 -3.82
N VAL A 29 -12.10 3.55 -4.86
CA VAL A 29 -11.95 5.00 -4.92
C VAL A 29 -13.01 5.54 -5.87
N ARG A 30 -13.85 6.44 -5.42
CA ARG A 30 -14.97 6.97 -6.19
C ARG A 30 -14.92 8.48 -6.28
N ASN A 31 -14.70 8.97 -7.50
CA ASN A 31 -14.82 10.38 -7.88
C ASN A 31 -14.11 11.34 -6.91
N ILE A 32 -12.90 10.97 -6.45
CA ILE A 32 -12.18 11.81 -5.48
C ILE A 32 -11.62 13.06 -6.14
N GLU A 33 -11.80 14.19 -5.44
CA GLU A 33 -11.10 15.43 -5.68
C GLU A 33 -10.12 15.68 -4.53
N VAL A 34 -8.89 16.07 -4.86
CA VAL A 34 -7.87 16.39 -3.85
C VAL A 34 -7.36 17.79 -4.09
N VAL A 35 -7.38 18.57 -3.01
CA VAL A 35 -6.90 19.96 -2.99
C VAL A 35 -5.75 20.07 -1.99
N TYR A 36 -4.70 20.80 -2.35
CA TYR A 36 -3.60 21.20 -1.48
C TYR A 36 -3.67 22.69 -1.18
N ASP A 37 -3.29 23.06 0.05
CA ASP A 37 -3.27 24.45 0.52
C ASP A 37 -4.61 25.19 0.25
N GLU A 38 -5.73 24.45 0.32
CA GLU A 38 -7.10 24.93 0.08
C GLU A 38 -7.38 25.52 -1.34
N VAL A 39 -6.38 25.54 -2.22
CA VAL A 39 -6.43 26.23 -3.52
C VAL A 39 -6.02 25.34 -4.69
N ILE A 40 -5.05 24.46 -4.53
CA ILE A 40 -4.45 23.71 -5.64
C ILE A 40 -5.20 22.41 -5.85
N LEU A 41 -6.10 22.37 -6.83
CA LEU A 41 -6.82 21.14 -7.23
C LEU A 41 -5.91 20.24 -8.06
N VAL A 42 -5.53 19.08 -7.49
CA VAL A 42 -4.61 18.10 -8.11
C VAL A 42 -5.34 16.90 -8.69
N LEU A 43 -6.32 16.34 -7.99
CA LEU A 43 -7.16 15.27 -8.52
C LEU A 43 -8.57 15.80 -8.81
N ARG A 44 -9.11 15.42 -9.99
CA ARG A 44 -10.39 15.91 -10.50
C ARG A 44 -11.30 14.74 -10.85
N GLY A 45 -11.89 14.10 -9.83
CA GLY A 45 -12.86 13.04 -10.06
C GLY A 45 -12.24 11.68 -10.38
N LEU A 46 -11.09 11.34 -9.77
CA LEU A 46 -10.44 10.06 -9.99
C LEU A 46 -11.25 8.91 -9.37
N SER A 47 -11.40 7.83 -10.15
CA SER A 47 -12.04 6.58 -9.70
C SER A 47 -11.18 5.39 -10.09
N LEU A 48 -11.04 4.42 -9.19
CA LEU A 48 -10.38 3.13 -9.44
C LEU A 48 -10.87 2.07 -8.45
N ASP A 49 -10.73 0.82 -8.84
CA ASP A 49 -10.99 -0.35 -7.99
C ASP A 49 -9.77 -1.25 -7.94
N VAL A 50 -9.54 -1.83 -6.77
CA VAL A 50 -8.57 -2.90 -6.56
C VAL A 50 -9.30 -4.14 -6.06
N PRO A 51 -9.49 -5.17 -6.91
CA PRO A 51 -10.07 -6.44 -6.49
C PRO A 51 -9.20 -7.15 -5.45
N ARG A 52 -9.80 -8.01 -4.65
CA ARG A 52 -9.04 -8.85 -3.70
C ARG A 52 -8.03 -9.73 -4.43
N GLY A 53 -6.79 -9.77 -3.94
CA GLY A 53 -5.71 -10.58 -4.52
C GLY A 53 -5.19 -10.10 -5.87
N ALA A 54 -5.67 -8.95 -6.38
CA ALA A 54 -5.22 -8.39 -7.65
C ALA A 54 -4.08 -7.38 -7.47
N VAL A 55 -3.34 -7.17 -8.55
CA VAL A 55 -2.37 -6.08 -8.70
C VAL A 55 -2.91 -5.07 -9.70
N VAL A 56 -3.01 -3.81 -9.29
CA VAL A 56 -3.47 -2.70 -10.14
C VAL A 56 -2.32 -1.72 -10.36
N ALA A 57 -2.03 -1.40 -11.61
CA ALA A 57 -1.03 -0.41 -11.99
C ALA A 57 -1.68 0.95 -12.27
N LEU A 58 -1.23 1.99 -11.58
CA LEU A 58 -1.62 3.36 -11.81
C LEU A 58 -0.60 4.04 -12.74
N LEU A 59 -0.97 4.20 -14.00
CA LEU A 59 -0.11 4.76 -15.04
C LEU A 59 -0.43 6.23 -15.31
N GLY A 60 0.57 7.00 -15.70
CA GLY A 60 0.41 8.41 -16.05
C GLY A 60 1.75 9.15 -16.06
N ALA A 61 1.79 10.32 -16.72
CA ALA A 61 2.95 11.20 -16.74
C ALA A 61 3.34 11.71 -15.33
N ASN A 62 4.52 12.32 -15.21
CA ASN A 62 4.90 13.02 -13.98
C ASN A 62 3.93 14.19 -13.77
N GLY A 63 3.47 14.38 -12.54
CA GLY A 63 2.44 15.38 -12.22
C GLY A 63 0.99 14.91 -12.46
N ALA A 64 0.73 13.71 -12.98
CA ALA A 64 -0.64 13.19 -13.21
C ALA A 64 -1.41 12.82 -11.92
N GLY A 65 -0.88 13.09 -10.73
CA GLY A 65 -1.55 12.83 -9.46
C GLY A 65 -1.39 11.42 -8.90
N LYS A 66 -0.50 10.58 -9.45
CA LYS A 66 -0.27 9.19 -8.97
C LYS A 66 0.11 9.13 -7.49
N SER A 67 1.14 9.89 -7.09
CA SER A 67 1.59 9.95 -5.68
C SER A 67 0.52 10.55 -4.78
N THR A 68 -0.23 11.54 -5.27
CA THR A 68 -1.38 12.13 -4.56
C THR A 68 -2.47 11.10 -4.31
N THR A 69 -2.79 10.26 -5.30
CA THR A 69 -3.76 9.16 -5.17
C THR A 69 -3.32 8.17 -4.08
N LEU A 70 -2.05 7.75 -4.09
CA LEU A 70 -1.52 6.86 -3.06
C LEU A 70 -1.55 7.49 -1.67
N LYS A 71 -1.22 8.79 -1.56
CA LYS A 71 -1.32 9.53 -0.29
C LYS A 71 -2.76 9.69 0.19
N ALA A 72 -3.73 9.86 -0.71
CA ALA A 72 -5.15 9.88 -0.37
C ALA A 72 -5.57 8.55 0.26
N ILE A 73 -5.19 7.41 -0.34
CA ILE A 73 -5.50 6.07 0.14
C ILE A 73 -4.82 5.78 1.49
N SER A 74 -3.57 6.21 1.67
CA SER A 74 -2.80 5.94 2.89
C SER A 74 -3.04 6.93 4.03
N GLY A 75 -3.86 7.98 3.81
CA GLY A 75 -4.16 9.02 4.80
C GLY A 75 -3.04 10.04 5.01
N LEU A 76 -2.06 10.10 4.10
CA LEU A 76 -0.89 10.98 4.23
C LEU A 76 -1.07 12.38 3.63
N LEU A 77 -2.21 12.71 3.03
CA LEU A 77 -2.45 14.03 2.44
C LEU A 77 -2.25 15.17 3.44
N LYS A 78 -2.77 15.01 4.66
CA LYS A 78 -2.70 16.04 5.72
C LYS A 78 -1.28 16.41 6.12
N THR A 79 -0.30 15.53 5.93
CA THR A 79 1.10 15.82 6.22
C THR A 79 1.71 16.85 5.27
N GLU A 80 1.02 17.12 4.16
CA GLU A 80 1.43 18.06 3.12
C GLU A 80 0.31 19.08 2.81
N ASN A 81 -0.55 19.39 3.78
CA ASN A 81 -1.69 20.31 3.65
C ASN A 81 -2.68 19.92 2.54
N GLY A 82 -2.82 18.61 2.27
CA GLY A 82 -3.77 18.09 1.28
C GLY A 82 -5.00 17.48 1.94
N GLU A 83 -6.12 17.53 1.24
CA GLU A 83 -7.36 16.89 1.68
C GLU A 83 -8.19 16.34 0.51
N VAL A 84 -9.00 15.33 0.79
CA VAL A 84 -10.05 14.85 -0.12
C VAL A 84 -11.27 15.73 0.10
N THR A 85 -11.60 16.58 -0.88
CA THR A 85 -12.71 17.53 -0.81
C THR A 85 -14.02 16.96 -1.34
N ARG A 86 -13.94 15.94 -2.21
CA ARG A 86 -15.08 15.22 -2.79
C ARG A 86 -14.79 13.75 -2.98
N GLY A 87 -15.86 12.97 -3.14
CA GLY A 87 -15.80 11.54 -3.36
C GLY A 87 -15.60 10.75 -2.09
N GLU A 88 -15.17 9.51 -2.25
CA GLU A 88 -14.94 8.60 -1.12
C GLU A 88 -13.87 7.56 -1.45
N ILE A 89 -13.23 7.07 -0.41
CA ILE A 89 -12.31 5.94 -0.47
C ILE A 89 -12.81 4.90 0.52
N VAL A 90 -13.10 3.70 0.02
CA VAL A 90 -13.59 2.57 0.82
C VAL A 90 -12.58 1.43 0.74
N PHE A 91 -12.16 0.93 1.89
CA PHE A 91 -11.28 -0.23 2.03
C PHE A 91 -11.95 -1.29 2.89
N ASP A 92 -12.09 -2.49 2.35
CA ASP A 92 -12.75 -3.62 3.02
C ASP A 92 -14.14 -3.28 3.60
N GLY A 93 -14.93 -2.54 2.82
CA GLY A 93 -16.27 -2.08 3.21
C GLY A 93 -16.31 -0.87 4.14
N GLU A 94 -15.17 -0.36 4.61
CA GLU A 94 -15.11 0.81 5.48
C GLU A 94 -14.57 2.05 4.77
N ARG A 95 -15.19 3.19 5.00
CA ARG A 95 -14.74 4.48 4.49
C ARG A 95 -13.49 4.95 5.21
N ILE A 96 -12.43 5.34 4.45
CA ILE A 96 -11.11 5.69 4.98
C ILE A 96 -10.60 7.08 4.55
N ASP A 97 -11.29 7.78 3.64
CA ASP A 97 -10.89 9.13 3.21
C ASP A 97 -10.81 10.12 4.38
N GLY A 98 -9.83 10.99 4.37
CA GLY A 98 -9.56 11.94 5.46
C GLY A 98 -9.14 11.30 6.80
N GLY A 99 -8.89 9.98 6.80
CA GLY A 99 -8.52 9.22 7.98
C GLY A 99 -7.11 9.54 8.50
N ASP A 100 -6.85 9.05 9.72
CA ASP A 100 -5.54 9.06 10.35
C ASP A 100 -4.65 7.96 9.71
N PRO A 101 -3.41 8.27 9.28
CA PRO A 101 -2.49 7.29 8.68
C PRO A 101 -2.21 6.11 9.62
N VAL A 102 -2.18 6.32 10.94
CA VAL A 102 -1.98 5.24 11.92
C VAL A 102 -3.13 4.22 11.86
N ARG A 103 -4.36 4.69 11.73
CA ARG A 103 -5.54 3.80 11.57
C ARG A 103 -5.48 3.06 10.23
N THR A 104 -5.07 3.74 9.18
CA THR A 104 -4.94 3.17 7.83
C THR A 104 -3.93 2.02 7.81
N VAL A 105 -2.75 2.21 8.43
CA VAL A 105 -1.74 1.15 8.56
C VAL A 105 -2.25 -0.03 9.41
N ARG A 106 -2.96 0.23 10.51
CA ARG A 106 -3.55 -0.82 11.35
C ARG A 106 -4.63 -1.64 10.64
N ARG A 107 -5.26 -1.09 9.61
CA ARG A 107 -6.20 -1.81 8.73
C ARG A 107 -5.49 -2.66 7.66
N GLY A 108 -4.17 -2.59 7.57
CA GLY A 108 -3.36 -3.37 6.64
C GLY A 108 -2.96 -2.64 5.35
N ILE A 109 -3.21 -1.34 5.25
CA ILE A 109 -2.74 -0.55 4.11
C ILE A 109 -1.35 0.00 4.44
N SER A 110 -0.33 -0.44 3.70
CA SER A 110 1.04 0.08 3.80
C SER A 110 1.44 0.77 2.51
N GLN A 111 2.07 1.94 2.62
CA GLN A 111 2.63 2.64 1.48
C GLN A 111 4.15 2.60 1.51
N VAL A 112 4.77 2.19 0.40
CA VAL A 112 6.21 2.39 0.17
C VAL A 112 6.39 3.79 -0.39
N MET A 113 7.05 4.65 0.40
CA MET A 113 7.30 6.05 0.04
C MET A 113 8.38 6.17 -1.04
N GLU A 114 8.31 7.21 -1.85
CA GLU A 114 9.38 7.56 -2.77
C GLU A 114 10.68 7.90 -2.01
N GLY A 115 11.81 7.59 -2.64
CA GLY A 115 13.13 7.74 -2.04
C GLY A 115 13.47 6.58 -1.09
N ARG A 116 14.71 6.49 -0.73
CA ARG A 116 15.22 5.46 0.19
C ARG A 116 14.93 5.89 1.64
N ARG A 117 13.71 5.68 2.10
CA ARG A 117 13.22 6.08 3.43
C ARG A 117 13.69 5.11 4.52
N ILE A 118 14.99 4.82 4.55
CA ILE A 118 15.66 4.10 5.64
C ILE A 118 16.17 5.09 6.68
N ILE A 119 16.20 4.67 7.93
CA ILE A 119 16.85 5.43 9.00
C ILE A 119 18.34 5.05 8.97
N ALA A 120 19.17 5.99 8.56
CA ALA A 120 20.60 5.75 8.29
C ALA A 120 21.39 5.32 9.52
N ASP A 121 20.97 5.76 10.70
CA ASP A 121 21.61 5.45 11.99
C ASP A 121 21.23 4.05 12.52
N LEU A 122 20.27 3.37 11.88
CA LEU A 122 19.84 2.02 12.24
C LEU A 122 20.47 1.00 11.30
N THR A 123 20.75 -0.19 11.86
CA THR A 123 21.14 -1.36 11.07
C THR A 123 20.03 -1.83 10.14
N ALA A 124 20.34 -2.68 9.16
CA ALA A 124 19.33 -3.28 8.28
C ALA A 124 18.26 -4.04 9.08
N LEU A 125 18.67 -4.81 10.09
CA LEU A 125 17.75 -5.55 10.96
C LEU A 125 16.82 -4.62 11.76
N GLU A 126 17.33 -3.53 12.30
CA GLU A 126 16.52 -2.56 13.03
C GLU A 126 15.52 -1.83 12.13
N ASN A 127 15.93 -1.46 10.91
CA ASN A 127 15.00 -0.92 9.91
C ASN A 127 13.88 -1.92 9.56
N LEU A 128 14.19 -3.22 9.40
CA LEU A 128 13.18 -4.26 9.17
C LEU A 128 12.23 -4.41 10.37
N ARG A 129 12.75 -4.40 11.59
CA ARG A 129 11.94 -4.45 12.82
C ARG A 129 11.04 -3.23 12.96
N LEU A 130 11.52 -2.06 12.57
CA LEU A 130 10.70 -0.84 12.55
C LEU A 130 9.51 -0.98 11.59
N GLY A 131 9.71 -1.61 10.42
CA GLY A 131 8.62 -1.91 9.49
C GLY A 131 7.53 -2.82 10.10
N ALA A 132 7.88 -3.63 11.08
CA ALA A 132 6.96 -4.50 11.81
C ALA A 132 6.40 -3.87 13.11
N PHE A 133 6.61 -2.57 13.35
CA PHE A 133 6.28 -1.90 14.62
C PHE A 133 4.82 -2.05 15.06
N THR A 134 3.89 -2.11 14.11
CA THR A 134 2.46 -2.29 14.41
C THR A 134 2.06 -3.73 14.72
N ARG A 135 2.94 -4.70 14.45
CA ARG A 135 2.72 -6.13 14.67
C ARG A 135 3.14 -6.55 16.07
N ARG A 136 2.37 -7.44 16.67
CA ARG A 136 2.66 -8.01 17.99
C ARG A 136 2.69 -9.55 17.98
N ASP A 137 2.59 -10.13 16.79
CA ASP A 137 2.62 -11.58 16.62
C ASP A 137 4.06 -12.12 16.69
N LYS A 138 4.17 -13.43 16.91
CA LYS A 138 5.46 -14.13 17.01
C LYS A 138 6.10 -14.45 15.66
N GLU A 139 5.44 -14.09 14.56
CA GLU A 139 5.89 -14.42 13.20
C GLU A 139 6.86 -13.39 12.62
N VAL A 140 7.02 -12.23 13.27
CA VAL A 140 7.94 -11.17 12.81
C VAL A 140 9.36 -11.71 12.57
N ALA A 141 9.85 -12.60 13.45
CA ALA A 141 11.18 -13.19 13.28
C ALA A 141 11.26 -14.09 12.02
N ARG A 142 10.23 -14.88 11.77
CA ARG A 142 10.12 -15.72 10.57
C ARG A 142 10.07 -14.87 9.30
N ASP A 143 9.33 -13.79 9.31
CA ASP A 143 9.22 -12.89 8.17
C ASP A 143 10.54 -12.15 7.89
N ILE A 144 11.29 -11.80 8.92
CA ILE A 144 12.65 -11.24 8.77
C ILE A 144 13.59 -12.27 8.13
N GLU A 145 13.56 -13.55 8.54
CA GLU A 145 14.36 -14.60 7.89
C GLU A 145 13.93 -14.80 6.43
N MET A 146 12.64 -14.69 6.12
CA MET A 146 12.15 -14.73 4.75
C MET A 146 12.70 -13.56 3.92
N VAL A 147 12.73 -12.34 4.47
CA VAL A 147 13.34 -11.17 3.81
C VAL A 147 14.84 -11.43 3.55
N PHE A 148 15.56 -12.00 4.52
CA PHE A 148 16.97 -12.34 4.34
C PHE A 148 17.19 -13.45 3.29
N ALA A 149 16.23 -14.37 3.14
CA ALA A 149 16.28 -15.36 2.07
C ALA A 149 16.13 -14.72 0.68
N TYR A 150 15.26 -13.72 0.53
CA TYR A 150 15.13 -12.96 -0.72
C TYR A 150 16.28 -11.97 -0.96
N PHE A 151 16.86 -11.42 0.11
CA PHE A 151 17.91 -10.40 0.04
C PHE A 151 19.10 -10.77 0.96
N PRO A 152 19.92 -11.79 0.61
CA PRO A 152 20.98 -12.29 1.49
C PRO A 152 21.97 -11.22 1.95
N ARG A 153 22.28 -10.24 1.08
CA ARG A 153 23.19 -9.14 1.42
C ARG A 153 22.72 -8.25 2.58
N LEU A 154 21.44 -8.24 2.91
CA LEU A 154 20.96 -7.49 4.08
C LEU A 154 21.39 -8.17 5.38
N LYS A 155 21.55 -9.51 5.39
CA LYS A 155 22.01 -10.28 6.55
C LYS A 155 23.50 -10.06 6.84
N GLU A 156 24.28 -9.76 5.80
CA GLU A 156 25.73 -9.52 5.91
C GLU A 156 26.06 -8.11 6.42
N ARG A 157 25.12 -7.20 6.40
CA ARG A 157 25.25 -5.78 6.74
C ARG A 157 24.42 -5.39 7.96
#